data_1bdfe60fb24be82e3147b21e5d9df4ac
#
_entry.id   1bdfe60fb24be82e3147b21e5d9df4ac
#
_cell.length_a   1.000
_cell.length_b   1.000
_cell.length_c   1.000
_cell.angle_alpha   90.00
_cell.angle_beta   90.00
_cell.angle_gamma   90.00
#
_symmetry.space_group_name_H-M   'P 1'
#
loop_
_entity.id
_entity.type
_entity.pdbx_description
1 polymer ?
#
loop_
_entity_poly.entity_id
_entity_poly.type
_entity_poly.pdbx_seq_one_letter_code
_entity_poly.pdbx_strand_id
1 'polypeptide(L)'
;MSALRLARARALAWACGRAVCAALVGAAVCALPSAATAQDTPAERTALRVCQDPNNLPFSNVAGDGIENRIADLFGKALGLPVTYYSFPQRLAFIRNTLKFKLPGEDYPCDIVMGVPAGYDQVSVTKPYYHSTYALVFPKGKGMDQVKSADDFLKLDPARLARLRIGIYDRSPASDWLSRHRLVDQGVPYQIMNADPQQYPGEIIEKDLASGKLDAAIVWGPIAGYFAQRVKTPALLVVPMKSEPGVRFDYQMAMGVRYGERDWKQQIEALIEAKHPEIQAILKEYGVPVVDASFEAPKP
;
A
#
# COMPACT_ATOMS: atom_id res chain seq x y z
N MET A 1 -38.25 40.67 -38.52
CA MET A 1 -38.41 42.12 -38.85
C MET A 1 -37.07 42.74 -38.71
N SER A 2 -36.46 42.97 -39.83
CA SER A 2 -35.91 44.19 -40.43
C SER A 2 -34.66 44.70 -39.74
N ALA A 3 -33.60 44.85 -40.39
CA ALA A 3 -33.03 45.17 -41.69
C ALA A 3 -31.79 46.06 -41.42
N LEU A 4 -30.64 45.67 -41.90
CA LEU A 4 -29.93 46.23 -43.06
C LEU A 4 -29.54 47.71 -42.99
N ARG A 5 -28.22 47.99 -43.18
CA ARG A 5 -27.58 48.82 -44.22
C ARG A 5 -26.15 49.16 -43.78
N LEU A 6 -25.05 48.72 -44.42
CA LEU A 6 -24.48 49.08 -45.72
C LEU A 6 -24.14 50.55 -45.90
N ALA A 7 -22.85 50.88 -46.07
CA ALA A 7 -22.22 51.76 -47.06
C ALA A 7 -20.73 51.94 -46.76
N ARG A 8 -19.75 51.45 -47.56
CA ARG A 8 -19.17 51.95 -48.83
C ARG A 8 -18.65 53.41 -48.68
N ALA A 9 -17.48 53.74 -48.89
CA ALA A 9 -16.40 53.62 -49.84
C ALA A 9 -15.60 54.93 -49.77
N ARG A 10 -14.30 54.98 -50.03
CA ARG A 10 -13.64 55.41 -51.27
C ARG A 10 -12.15 55.66 -51.03
N ALA A 11 -11.40 55.10 -51.92
CA ALA A 11 -9.99 55.35 -52.14
C ALA A 11 -9.68 56.76 -52.66
N LEU A 12 -8.48 57.23 -52.37
CA LEU A 12 -7.76 58.03 -53.33
C LEU A 12 -6.24 57.83 -53.11
N ALA A 13 -5.61 57.43 -54.21
CA ALA A 13 -4.17 57.42 -54.37
C ALA A 13 -3.68 58.83 -54.68
N TRP A 14 -2.43 59.17 -54.34
CA TRP A 14 -1.56 59.98 -55.16
C TRP A 14 -0.10 59.75 -54.81
N ALA A 15 0.71 59.77 -55.84
CA ALA A 15 2.02 59.26 -56.02
C ALA A 15 3.15 60.29 -55.75
N CYS A 16 4.39 59.72 -55.81
CA CYS A 16 5.65 60.35 -56.15
C CYS A 16 6.46 61.04 -55.05
N GLY A 17 7.69 60.54 -54.92
CA GLY A 17 8.79 61.20 -54.31
C GLY A 17 10.00 60.25 -54.07
N ARG A 18 10.79 60.01 -55.12
CA ARG A 18 12.08 59.31 -55.01
C ARG A 18 13.13 60.23 -54.30
N ALA A 19 13.68 59.75 -53.21
CA ALA A 19 14.98 60.19 -52.72
C ALA A 19 15.73 58.97 -52.14
N VAL A 20 16.85 58.73 -52.83
CA VAL A 20 17.87 57.76 -52.49
C VAL A 20 18.65 58.31 -51.28
N CYS A 21 18.69 57.58 -50.17
CA CYS A 21 19.73 57.76 -49.18
C CYS A 21 20.19 56.38 -48.68
N ALA A 22 21.47 56.19 -48.77
CA ALA A 22 22.22 54.99 -48.58
C ALA A 22 22.18 54.50 -47.14
N ALA A 23 22.18 53.18 -47.02
CA ALA A 23 22.17 52.31 -45.89
C ALA A 23 23.24 52.50 -44.84
N LEU A 24 22.88 52.24 -43.61
CA LEU A 24 23.75 51.63 -42.62
C LEU A 24 22.90 50.54 -41.95
N VAL A 25 23.17 49.32 -42.35
CA VAL A 25 22.58 48.10 -41.73
C VAL A 25 23.29 47.88 -40.40
N GLY A 26 22.72 48.42 -39.33
CA GLY A 26 23.06 48.02 -37.98
C GLY A 26 22.27 46.75 -37.61
N ALA A 27 22.95 45.61 -37.59
CA ALA A 27 22.35 44.38 -37.08
C ALA A 27 22.15 44.48 -35.56
N ALA A 28 21.00 44.91 -35.13
CA ALA A 28 20.57 44.75 -33.73
C ALA A 28 20.25 43.28 -33.51
N VAL A 29 21.18 42.54 -32.95
CA VAL A 29 20.95 41.21 -32.41
C VAL A 29 20.07 41.41 -31.19
N CYS A 30 18.78 41.23 -31.35
CA CYS A 30 17.83 41.04 -30.22
C CYS A 30 18.20 39.74 -29.49
N ALA A 31 19.04 39.84 -28.47
CA ALA A 31 19.23 38.79 -27.48
C ALA A 31 17.86 38.63 -26.73
N LEU A 32 17.08 37.69 -27.18
CA LEU A 32 15.94 37.22 -26.40
C LEU A 32 16.47 36.63 -25.08
N PRO A 33 16.03 37.11 -23.92
CA PRO A 33 16.39 36.43 -22.70
C PRO A 33 15.79 35.00 -22.79
N SER A 34 16.65 34.00 -22.88
CA SER A 34 16.25 32.60 -22.62
C SER A 34 15.67 32.59 -21.22
N ALA A 35 14.33 32.48 -21.12
CA ALA A 35 13.69 32.13 -19.89
C ALA A 35 14.26 30.75 -19.51
N ALA A 36 15.26 30.74 -18.65
CA ALA A 36 15.66 29.54 -17.96
C ALA A 36 14.42 29.08 -17.19
N THR A 37 13.79 28.03 -17.67
CA THR A 37 12.81 27.30 -16.86
C THR A 37 13.60 26.90 -15.63
N ALA A 38 13.28 27.51 -14.49
CA ALA A 38 13.71 27.02 -13.20
C ALA A 38 13.22 25.58 -13.12
N GLN A 39 14.12 24.62 -13.34
CA GLN A 39 13.87 23.26 -12.91
C GLN A 39 13.80 23.38 -11.40
N ASP A 40 12.59 23.18 -10.86
CA ASP A 40 12.41 22.94 -9.43
C ASP A 40 13.32 21.76 -9.06
N THR A 41 14.51 22.07 -8.58
CA THR A 41 15.39 21.08 -7.96
C THR A 41 14.58 20.52 -6.80
N PRO A 42 14.33 19.21 -6.74
CA PRO A 42 13.61 18.62 -5.63
C PRO A 42 14.30 19.07 -4.33
N ALA A 43 13.56 19.70 -3.43
CA ALA A 43 14.12 20.12 -2.15
C ALA A 43 14.79 18.91 -1.50
N GLU A 44 16.08 19.06 -1.13
CA GLU A 44 16.87 18.00 -0.52
C GLU A 44 16.15 17.52 0.75
N ARG A 45 15.83 16.23 0.83
CA ARG A 45 15.11 15.68 1.97
C ARG A 45 16.03 15.66 3.19
N THR A 46 15.56 16.23 4.27
CA THR A 46 16.30 16.28 5.54
C THR A 46 15.91 15.13 6.49
N ALA A 47 14.87 14.36 6.15
CA ALA A 47 14.40 13.20 6.89
C ALA A 47 13.67 12.23 5.96
N LEU A 48 13.66 10.95 6.32
CA LEU A 48 12.74 9.94 5.79
C LEU A 48 11.43 10.03 6.60
N ARG A 49 10.42 10.70 6.02
CA ARG A 49 9.14 10.95 6.67
C ARG A 49 8.14 9.87 6.28
N VAL A 50 7.77 9.02 7.22
CA VAL A 50 6.92 7.83 7.01
C VAL A 50 5.51 8.07 7.52
N CYS A 51 4.51 7.76 6.72
CA CYS A 51 3.11 7.72 7.14
C CYS A 51 2.85 6.38 7.82
N GLN A 52 2.43 6.37 9.09
CA GLN A 52 2.20 5.12 9.83
C GLN A 52 0.86 5.09 10.55
N ASP A 53 0.39 3.89 10.86
CA ASP A 53 -0.65 3.68 11.86
C ASP A 53 0.01 3.51 13.23
N PRO A 54 -0.48 4.22 14.27
CA PRO A 54 0.12 4.14 15.60
C PRO A 54 -0.14 2.82 16.34
N ASN A 55 -1.10 1.99 15.89
CA ASN A 55 -1.49 0.74 16.57
C ASN A 55 -1.90 -0.36 15.58
N ASN A 56 -0.99 -0.74 14.68
CA ASN A 56 -1.24 -1.70 13.59
C ASN A 56 -0.16 -2.79 13.50
N LEU A 57 0.27 -3.36 14.62
CA LEU A 57 1.19 -4.50 14.56
C LEU A 57 0.58 -5.67 13.75
N PRO A 58 1.38 -6.37 12.95
CA PRO A 58 2.85 -6.35 12.88
C PRO A 58 3.46 -5.26 11.99
N PHE A 59 2.67 -4.34 11.41
CA PHE A 59 3.16 -3.38 10.41
C PHE A 59 3.85 -2.19 11.07
N SER A 60 3.13 -1.45 11.91
CA SER A 60 3.66 -0.27 12.59
C SER A 60 3.01 -0.02 13.95
N ASN A 61 3.74 0.64 14.84
CA ASN A 61 3.22 1.19 16.07
C ASN A 61 4.06 2.42 16.51
N VAL A 62 3.60 3.14 17.55
CA VAL A 62 4.33 4.30 18.07
C VAL A 62 5.67 3.94 18.72
N ALA A 63 5.84 2.70 19.17
CA ALA A 63 7.08 2.22 19.77
C ALA A 63 8.17 1.88 18.72
N GLY A 64 7.80 1.82 17.43
CA GLY A 64 8.74 1.47 16.35
C GLY A 64 9.00 -0.02 16.20
N ASP A 65 8.11 -0.88 16.71
CA ASP A 65 8.31 -2.33 16.75
C ASP A 65 7.77 -3.06 15.52
N GLY A 66 7.20 -2.36 14.55
CA GLY A 66 6.59 -2.99 13.38
C GLY A 66 7.57 -3.27 12.24
N ILE A 67 7.17 -4.14 11.31
CA ILE A 67 7.90 -4.45 10.07
C ILE A 67 8.26 -3.17 9.30
N GLU A 68 7.29 -2.29 9.12
CA GLU A 68 7.44 -1.04 8.38
C GLU A 68 8.38 -0.07 9.09
N ASN A 69 8.33 -0.03 10.43
CA ASN A 69 9.27 0.75 11.23
C ASN A 69 10.71 0.23 11.04
N ARG A 70 10.91 -1.08 11.10
CA ARG A 70 12.24 -1.72 10.91
C ARG A 70 12.78 -1.49 9.50
N ILE A 71 11.93 -1.54 8.48
CA ILE A 71 12.32 -1.23 7.09
C ILE A 71 12.61 0.28 6.94
N ALA A 72 11.83 1.14 7.57
CA ALA A 72 12.10 2.58 7.57
C ALA A 72 13.46 2.91 8.19
N ASP A 73 13.81 2.30 9.32
CA ASP A 73 15.12 2.45 9.95
C ASP A 73 16.26 1.95 9.05
N LEU A 74 16.05 0.84 8.34
CA LEU A 74 16.99 0.31 7.37
C LEU A 74 17.23 1.32 6.24
N PHE A 75 16.16 1.92 5.72
CA PHE A 75 16.23 2.91 4.64
C PHE A 75 16.81 4.24 5.13
N GLY A 76 16.42 4.71 6.31
CA GLY A 76 16.98 5.92 6.92
C GLY A 76 18.51 5.82 7.09
N LYS A 77 19.00 4.69 7.59
CA LYS A 77 20.44 4.40 7.69
C LYS A 77 21.13 4.41 6.32
N ALA A 78 20.51 3.80 5.30
CA ALA A 78 21.08 3.74 3.96
C ALA A 78 21.11 5.12 3.27
N LEU A 79 20.16 5.99 3.58
CA LEU A 79 20.08 7.36 3.05
C LEU A 79 20.90 8.36 3.88
N GLY A 80 21.37 8.00 5.08
CA GLY A 80 21.98 8.96 6.01
C GLY A 80 20.98 9.97 6.57
N LEU A 81 19.68 9.62 6.60
CA LEU A 81 18.59 10.51 7.05
C LEU A 81 17.95 10.01 8.34
N PRO A 82 17.58 10.90 9.27
CA PRO A 82 16.73 10.53 10.38
C PRO A 82 15.36 10.08 9.89
N VAL A 83 14.75 9.09 10.59
CA VAL A 83 13.39 8.65 10.30
C VAL A 83 12.42 9.40 11.19
N THR A 84 11.37 9.92 10.60
CA THR A 84 10.27 10.58 11.34
C THR A 84 8.93 9.99 10.91
N TYR A 85 7.95 10.04 11.78
CA TYR A 85 6.65 9.43 11.54
C TYR A 85 5.52 10.44 11.67
N TYR A 86 4.59 10.38 10.71
CA TYR A 86 3.29 11.00 10.84
C TYR A 86 2.24 9.92 11.05
N SER A 87 1.63 9.94 12.23
CA SER A 87 0.74 8.88 12.70
C SER A 87 -0.72 9.21 12.47
N PHE A 88 -1.43 8.30 11.81
CA PHE A 88 -2.87 8.36 11.64
C PHE A 88 -3.43 6.92 11.60
N PRO A 89 -4.56 6.62 12.25
CA PRO A 89 -5.13 5.27 12.20
C PRO A 89 -5.44 4.82 10.76
N GLN A 90 -5.01 3.61 10.39
CA GLN A 90 -5.24 3.03 9.06
C GLN A 90 -6.71 2.64 8.88
N ARG A 91 -7.52 3.66 8.66
CA ARG A 91 -8.97 3.57 8.48
C ARG A 91 -9.33 4.20 7.14
N LEU A 92 -10.62 4.44 6.92
CA LEU A 92 -11.09 5.17 5.74
C LEU A 92 -10.28 6.45 5.51
N ALA A 93 -9.80 6.62 4.28
CA ALA A 93 -9.06 7.78 3.83
C ALA A 93 -7.66 7.98 4.46
N PHE A 94 -6.97 6.90 4.87
CA PHE A 94 -5.60 6.98 5.39
C PHE A 94 -4.67 7.78 4.46
N ILE A 95 -4.63 7.44 3.17
CA ILE A 95 -3.77 8.12 2.18
C ILE A 95 -4.10 9.62 2.07
N ARG A 96 -5.40 9.96 2.11
CA ARG A 96 -5.83 11.37 2.04
C ARG A 96 -5.42 12.15 3.29
N ASN A 97 -5.49 11.50 4.45
CA ASN A 97 -5.20 12.13 5.75
C ASN A 97 -3.72 12.05 6.15
N THR A 98 -2.87 11.39 5.36
CA THR A 98 -1.44 11.26 5.60
C THR A 98 -0.63 11.73 4.39
N LEU A 99 -0.35 10.84 3.43
CA LEU A 99 0.54 11.07 2.30
C LEU A 99 0.11 12.28 1.44
N LYS A 100 -1.20 12.49 1.29
CA LYS A 100 -1.80 13.59 0.50
C LYS A 100 -2.25 14.77 1.36
N PHE A 101 -2.12 14.68 2.67
CA PHE A 101 -2.50 15.76 3.57
C PHE A 101 -1.46 16.87 3.55
N LYS A 102 -1.93 18.11 3.40
CA LYS A 102 -1.08 19.30 3.44
C LYS A 102 -1.91 20.49 3.89
N LEU A 103 -1.42 21.22 4.89
CA LEU A 103 -1.98 22.51 5.24
C LEU A 103 -1.44 23.62 4.32
N PRO A 104 -2.22 24.69 4.06
CA PRO A 104 -1.75 25.83 3.28
C PRO A 104 -0.45 26.43 3.87
N GLY A 105 0.60 26.53 3.05
CA GLY A 105 1.89 27.10 3.46
C GLY A 105 2.81 26.12 4.21
N GLU A 106 2.38 24.88 4.46
CA GLU A 106 3.21 23.86 5.12
C GLU A 106 3.67 22.78 4.12
N ASP A 107 4.67 22.02 4.52
CA ASP A 107 5.09 20.82 3.81
C ASP A 107 4.18 19.63 4.11
N TYR A 108 4.28 18.59 3.27
CA TYR A 108 3.64 17.31 3.56
C TYR A 108 4.24 16.68 4.82
N PRO A 109 3.43 16.15 5.75
CA PRO A 109 3.92 15.58 7.01
C PRO A 109 4.65 14.24 6.82
N CYS A 110 4.39 13.51 5.73
CA CYS A 110 5.08 12.28 5.37
C CYS A 110 5.21 12.11 3.86
N ASP A 111 6.18 11.32 3.40
CA ASP A 111 6.56 11.19 1.98
C ASP A 111 6.43 9.78 1.44
N ILE A 112 6.22 8.81 2.30
CA ILE A 112 6.10 7.40 1.92
C ILE A 112 5.09 6.69 2.81
N VAL A 113 4.30 5.82 2.20
CA VAL A 113 3.47 4.83 2.89
C VAL A 113 3.96 3.43 2.51
N MET A 114 4.07 2.54 3.48
CA MET A 114 4.47 1.16 3.25
C MET A 114 3.24 0.24 3.24
N GLY A 115 3.41 -0.99 2.77
CA GLY A 115 2.36 -2.01 2.84
C GLY A 115 1.12 -1.77 1.97
N VAL A 116 1.27 -1.10 0.82
CA VAL A 116 0.19 -1.00 -0.17
C VAL A 116 0.26 -2.15 -1.18
N PRO A 117 -0.88 -2.68 -1.64
CA PRO A 117 -0.85 -3.71 -2.67
C PRO A 117 -0.32 -3.13 -4.00
N ALA A 118 0.40 -3.94 -4.76
CA ALA A 118 0.79 -3.59 -6.12
C ALA A 118 -0.45 -3.26 -6.97
N GLY A 119 -0.40 -2.14 -7.70
CA GLY A 119 -1.56 -1.66 -8.48
C GLY A 119 -2.56 -0.81 -7.69
N TYR A 120 -2.25 -0.44 -6.43
CA TYR A 120 -3.10 0.48 -5.66
C TYR A 120 -3.11 1.88 -6.27
N ASP A 121 -4.26 2.34 -6.72
CA ASP A 121 -4.45 3.52 -7.57
C ASP A 121 -4.43 4.87 -6.84
N GLN A 122 -4.39 4.88 -5.51
CA GLN A 122 -4.34 6.14 -4.76
C GLN A 122 -2.95 6.75 -4.64
N VAL A 123 -1.90 6.03 -5.00
CA VAL A 123 -0.51 6.45 -4.88
C VAL A 123 0.31 6.02 -6.09
N SER A 124 1.47 6.64 -6.29
CA SER A 124 2.48 6.14 -7.23
C SER A 124 3.20 4.95 -6.58
N VAL A 125 2.82 3.74 -6.98
CA VAL A 125 3.28 2.48 -6.38
C VAL A 125 4.68 2.14 -6.87
N THR A 126 5.57 1.71 -5.97
CA THR A 126 6.91 1.20 -6.27
C THR A 126 6.88 -0.23 -6.81
N LYS A 127 8.06 -0.77 -7.17
CA LYS A 127 8.22 -2.22 -7.29
C LYS A 127 7.84 -2.92 -5.98
N PRO A 128 7.25 -4.13 -6.02
CA PRO A 128 6.96 -4.90 -4.82
C PRO A 128 8.23 -5.26 -4.05
N TYR A 129 8.17 -5.30 -2.72
CA TYR A 129 9.26 -5.72 -1.85
C TYR A 129 9.00 -7.05 -1.14
N TYR A 130 7.76 -7.54 -1.14
CA TYR A 130 7.42 -8.93 -0.79
C TYR A 130 6.09 -9.35 -1.40
N HIS A 131 5.88 -10.67 -1.43
CA HIS A 131 4.64 -11.32 -1.83
C HIS A 131 4.16 -12.19 -0.68
N SER A 132 2.93 -11.99 -0.21
CA SER A 132 2.36 -12.78 0.88
C SER A 132 0.92 -13.15 0.57
N THR A 133 0.34 -14.02 1.40
CA THR A 133 -1.00 -14.53 1.21
C THR A 133 -1.75 -14.58 2.53
N TYR A 134 -3.07 -14.70 2.49
CA TYR A 134 -3.87 -15.05 3.65
C TYR A 134 -3.47 -16.41 4.19
N ALA A 135 -3.69 -16.63 5.47
CA ALA A 135 -3.37 -17.89 6.12
C ALA A 135 -4.50 -18.35 7.04
N LEU A 136 -4.69 -19.66 7.06
CA LEU A 136 -5.51 -20.35 8.03
C LEU A 136 -4.66 -20.59 9.29
N VAL A 137 -5.19 -20.21 10.46
CA VAL A 137 -4.51 -20.34 11.75
C VAL A 137 -5.42 -21.15 12.68
N PHE A 138 -4.84 -22.14 13.36
CA PHE A 138 -5.60 -22.98 14.32
C PHE A 138 -4.67 -23.57 15.39
N PRO A 139 -5.23 -23.94 16.58
CA PRO A 139 -4.45 -24.53 17.66
C PRO A 139 -3.95 -25.93 17.31
N LYS A 140 -2.66 -26.18 17.62
CA LYS A 140 -2.07 -27.51 17.57
C LYS A 140 -2.72 -28.44 18.61
N GLY A 141 -2.80 -29.72 18.29
CA GLY A 141 -3.34 -30.73 19.23
C GLY A 141 -4.86 -30.73 19.37
N LYS A 142 -5.56 -29.97 18.51
CA LYS A 142 -7.02 -29.94 18.46
C LYS A 142 -7.61 -30.75 17.30
N GLY A 143 -6.82 -31.72 16.78
CA GLY A 143 -7.24 -32.66 15.73
C GLY A 143 -7.28 -32.09 14.32
N MET A 144 -6.54 -31.00 14.06
CA MET A 144 -6.30 -30.42 12.74
C MET A 144 -4.83 -30.42 12.35
N ASP A 145 -3.97 -31.12 13.09
CA ASP A 145 -2.52 -31.09 12.88
C ASP A 145 -2.08 -31.62 11.51
N GLN A 146 -2.89 -32.43 10.87
CA GLN A 146 -2.69 -32.96 9.52
C GLN A 146 -3.02 -31.95 8.41
N VAL A 147 -3.72 -30.88 8.73
CA VAL A 147 -4.10 -29.83 7.76
C VAL A 147 -2.85 -29.05 7.34
N LYS A 148 -2.48 -29.15 6.05
CA LYS A 148 -1.33 -28.48 5.43
C LYS A 148 -1.74 -27.55 4.30
N SER A 149 -3.00 -27.55 3.92
CA SER A 149 -3.58 -26.72 2.87
C SER A 149 -5.05 -26.41 3.16
N ALA A 150 -5.61 -25.45 2.42
CA ALA A 150 -7.05 -25.19 2.44
C ALA A 150 -7.87 -26.43 2.01
N ASP A 151 -7.34 -27.19 1.03
CA ASP A 151 -7.98 -28.44 0.57
C ASP A 151 -8.03 -29.51 1.68
N ASP A 152 -6.98 -29.64 2.51
CA ASP A 152 -6.99 -30.58 3.63
C ASP A 152 -8.01 -30.15 4.69
N PHE A 153 -8.14 -28.83 4.91
CA PHE A 153 -9.13 -28.29 5.82
C PHE A 153 -10.55 -28.63 5.36
N LEU A 154 -10.83 -28.49 4.07
CA LEU A 154 -12.14 -28.82 3.48
C LEU A 154 -12.45 -30.33 3.48
N LYS A 155 -11.43 -31.20 3.61
CA LYS A 155 -11.59 -32.66 3.73
C LYS A 155 -11.76 -33.13 5.17
N LEU A 156 -11.82 -32.25 6.15
CA LEU A 156 -12.18 -32.62 7.51
C LEU A 156 -13.58 -33.27 7.54
N ASP A 157 -13.81 -34.08 8.55
CA ASP A 157 -15.14 -34.71 8.77
C ASP A 157 -16.26 -33.64 8.67
N PRO A 158 -17.29 -33.85 7.85
CA PRO A 158 -18.35 -32.86 7.64
C PRO A 158 -19.07 -32.42 8.92
N ALA A 159 -19.28 -33.35 9.85
CA ALA A 159 -19.93 -33.05 11.13
C ALA A 159 -19.03 -32.19 12.04
N ARG A 160 -17.72 -32.32 11.85
CA ARG A 160 -16.73 -31.47 12.50
C ARG A 160 -16.71 -30.09 11.87
N LEU A 161 -16.56 -29.99 10.53
CA LEU A 161 -16.58 -28.72 9.80
C LEU A 161 -17.81 -27.89 10.17
N ALA A 162 -18.98 -28.51 10.23
CA ALA A 162 -20.23 -27.83 10.54
C ALA A 162 -20.28 -27.19 11.95
N ARG A 163 -19.35 -27.55 12.84
CA ARG A 163 -19.30 -27.03 14.23
C ARG A 163 -18.15 -26.06 14.47
N LEU A 164 -17.27 -25.86 13.49
CA LEU A 164 -16.14 -24.94 13.64
C LEU A 164 -16.62 -23.50 13.72
N ARG A 165 -15.94 -22.71 14.51
CA ARG A 165 -16.06 -21.24 14.59
C ARG A 165 -14.81 -20.66 13.95
N ILE A 166 -14.97 -20.10 12.76
CA ILE A 166 -13.86 -19.60 11.92
C ILE A 166 -13.86 -18.08 11.95
N GLY A 167 -12.91 -17.49 12.67
CA GLY A 167 -12.77 -16.04 12.72
C GLY A 167 -12.29 -15.47 11.39
N ILE A 168 -12.96 -14.47 10.89
CA ILE A 168 -12.61 -13.75 9.66
C ILE A 168 -12.84 -12.26 9.83
N TYR A 169 -12.10 -11.42 9.09
CA TYR A 169 -12.52 -10.04 8.94
C TYR A 169 -13.63 -9.92 7.90
N ASP A 170 -14.64 -9.11 8.18
CA ASP A 170 -15.73 -8.83 7.26
C ASP A 170 -15.19 -8.22 5.95
N ARG A 171 -15.85 -8.48 4.82
CA ARG A 171 -15.45 -8.00 3.49
C ARG A 171 -14.00 -8.32 3.10
N SER A 172 -13.42 -9.37 3.68
CA SER A 172 -12.12 -9.89 3.29
C SER A 172 -12.27 -11.07 2.32
N PRO A 173 -11.21 -11.46 1.60
CA PRO A 173 -11.23 -12.67 0.76
C PRO A 173 -11.66 -13.94 1.50
N ALA A 174 -11.46 -13.99 2.82
CA ALA A 174 -11.94 -15.10 3.65
C ALA A 174 -13.46 -15.22 3.66
N SER A 175 -14.20 -14.12 3.63
CA SER A 175 -15.67 -14.13 3.54
C SER A 175 -16.12 -14.76 2.21
N ASP A 176 -15.48 -14.39 1.11
CA ASP A 176 -15.81 -14.95 -0.21
C ASP A 176 -15.49 -16.45 -0.27
N TRP A 177 -14.37 -16.86 0.34
CA TRP A 177 -13.96 -18.26 0.41
C TRP A 177 -14.93 -19.09 1.23
N LEU A 178 -15.35 -18.63 2.41
CA LEU A 178 -16.37 -19.32 3.21
C LEU A 178 -17.68 -19.45 2.45
N SER A 179 -18.11 -18.41 1.74
CA SER A 179 -19.30 -18.43 0.91
C SER A 179 -19.21 -19.50 -0.20
N ARG A 180 -18.08 -19.51 -0.91
CA ARG A 180 -17.83 -20.46 -2.00
C ARG A 180 -17.86 -21.92 -1.54
N HIS A 181 -17.31 -22.19 -0.36
CA HIS A 181 -17.22 -23.53 0.19
C HIS A 181 -18.38 -23.88 1.13
N ARG A 182 -19.46 -23.06 1.15
CA ARG A 182 -20.67 -23.29 1.96
C ARG A 182 -20.40 -23.38 3.47
N LEU A 183 -19.44 -22.57 3.93
CA LEU A 183 -19.02 -22.47 5.33
C LEU A 183 -19.40 -21.11 5.95
N VAL A 184 -20.42 -20.43 5.42
CA VAL A 184 -20.84 -19.10 5.91
C VAL A 184 -21.28 -19.16 7.36
N ASP A 185 -22.03 -20.20 7.74
CA ASP A 185 -22.54 -20.39 9.11
C ASP A 185 -21.44 -20.65 10.14
N GLN A 186 -20.25 -21.05 9.71
CA GLN A 186 -19.07 -21.25 10.54
C GLN A 186 -18.27 -19.94 10.73
N GLY A 187 -18.53 -18.93 9.91
CA GLY A 187 -17.82 -17.66 9.94
C GLY A 187 -18.22 -16.80 11.15
N VAL A 188 -17.23 -16.35 11.90
CA VAL A 188 -17.39 -15.37 12.99
C VAL A 188 -16.75 -14.05 12.49
N PRO A 189 -17.56 -13.06 12.07
CA PRO A 189 -17.04 -11.84 11.48
C PRO A 189 -16.49 -10.86 12.51
N TYR A 190 -15.34 -10.28 12.20
CA TYR A 190 -14.70 -9.16 12.90
C TYR A 190 -14.72 -7.92 12.02
N GLN A 191 -14.92 -6.77 12.63
CA GLN A 191 -14.92 -5.51 11.87
C GLN A 191 -13.53 -5.15 11.42
N ILE A 192 -13.35 -4.93 10.12
CA ILE A 192 -12.08 -4.48 9.53
C ILE A 192 -11.82 -2.98 9.81
N MET A 193 -12.90 -2.20 9.95
CA MET A 193 -12.89 -0.76 10.17
C MET A 193 -13.56 -0.43 11.50
N ASN A 194 -12.81 -0.54 12.60
CA ASN A 194 -13.32 -0.17 13.91
C ASN A 194 -12.89 1.25 14.28
N ALA A 195 -13.79 1.99 14.93
CA ALA A 195 -13.49 3.34 15.43
C ALA A 195 -12.68 3.31 16.73
N ASP A 196 -12.62 2.17 17.43
CA ASP A 196 -11.86 2.04 18.67
C ASP A 196 -10.35 2.03 18.38
N PRO A 197 -9.59 3.04 18.86
CA PRO A 197 -8.16 3.10 18.63
C PRO A 197 -7.36 2.03 19.39
N GLN A 198 -7.98 1.34 20.36
CA GLN A 198 -7.35 0.26 21.12
C GLN A 198 -7.42 -1.09 20.37
N GLN A 199 -8.31 -1.24 19.41
CA GLN A 199 -8.37 -2.45 18.60
C GLN A 199 -7.19 -2.52 17.63
N TYR A 200 -6.61 -3.72 17.54
CA TYR A 200 -5.51 -4.04 16.63
C TYR A 200 -5.76 -5.38 15.91
N PRO A 201 -5.11 -5.61 14.75
CA PRO A 201 -5.43 -6.77 13.92
C PRO A 201 -5.18 -8.14 14.56
N GLY A 202 -4.38 -8.21 15.62
CA GLY A 202 -4.00 -9.46 16.28
C GLY A 202 -5.00 -10.03 17.25
N GLU A 203 -6.00 -9.26 17.68
CA GLU A 203 -6.96 -9.68 18.72
C GLU A 203 -7.68 -10.99 18.41
N ILE A 204 -8.03 -11.20 17.15
CA ILE A 204 -8.65 -12.44 16.67
C ILE A 204 -7.81 -13.68 16.98
N ILE A 205 -6.47 -13.54 17.00
CA ILE A 205 -5.52 -14.63 17.28
C ILE A 205 -5.15 -14.67 18.76
N GLU A 206 -4.66 -13.56 19.31
CA GLU A 206 -4.13 -13.53 20.68
C GLU A 206 -5.18 -13.67 21.76
N LYS A 207 -6.41 -13.20 21.49
CA LYS A 207 -7.51 -13.27 22.45
C LYS A 207 -8.45 -14.43 22.14
N ASP A 208 -9.09 -14.41 20.98
CA ASP A 208 -10.25 -15.28 20.72
C ASP A 208 -9.84 -16.69 20.25
N LEU A 209 -8.82 -16.80 19.38
CA LEU A 209 -8.32 -18.13 19.00
C LEU A 209 -7.52 -18.77 20.15
N ALA A 210 -6.67 -18.02 20.84
CA ALA A 210 -5.89 -18.53 21.97
C ALA A 210 -6.76 -19.00 23.14
N SER A 211 -7.86 -18.32 23.43
CA SER A 211 -8.81 -18.72 24.48
C SER A 211 -9.75 -19.88 24.11
N GLY A 212 -9.77 -20.28 22.83
CA GLY A 212 -10.69 -21.30 22.33
C GLY A 212 -12.12 -20.78 22.06
N LYS A 213 -12.33 -19.48 22.03
CA LYS A 213 -13.56 -18.87 21.53
C LYS A 213 -13.73 -19.12 20.02
N LEU A 214 -12.63 -19.23 19.30
CA LEU A 214 -12.56 -19.67 17.91
C LEU A 214 -11.81 -21.00 17.80
N ASP A 215 -12.16 -21.77 16.79
CA ASP A 215 -11.49 -23.02 16.45
C ASP A 215 -10.42 -22.83 15.35
N ALA A 216 -10.62 -21.85 14.49
CA ALA A 216 -9.68 -21.42 13.44
C ALA A 216 -9.88 -19.91 13.15
N ALA A 217 -8.93 -19.33 12.46
CA ALA A 217 -9.06 -17.98 11.88
C ALA A 217 -8.45 -17.95 10.47
N ILE A 218 -9.02 -17.16 9.56
CA ILE A 218 -8.44 -16.88 8.24
C ILE A 218 -8.16 -15.39 8.19
N VAL A 219 -6.89 -15.03 8.21
CA VAL A 219 -6.43 -13.64 8.26
C VAL A 219 -5.25 -13.40 7.31
N TRP A 220 -4.93 -12.14 7.08
CA TRP A 220 -3.76 -11.76 6.29
C TRP A 220 -2.47 -12.36 6.87
N GLY A 221 -1.63 -12.97 6.02
CA GLY A 221 -0.48 -13.78 6.43
C GLY A 221 0.49 -13.11 7.41
N PRO A 222 0.92 -11.88 7.22
CA PRO A 222 1.75 -11.17 8.20
C PRO A 222 1.12 -11.11 9.59
N ILE A 223 -0.19 -10.87 9.69
CA ILE A 223 -0.94 -10.91 10.96
C ILE A 223 -0.92 -12.32 11.53
N ALA A 224 -1.23 -13.32 10.69
CA ALA A 224 -1.22 -14.73 11.07
C ALA A 224 0.11 -15.16 11.68
N GLY A 225 1.20 -14.94 10.95
CA GLY A 225 2.54 -15.37 11.35
C GLY A 225 3.03 -14.70 12.62
N TYR A 226 2.92 -13.38 12.68
CA TYR A 226 3.39 -12.61 13.83
C TYR A 226 2.68 -12.97 15.13
N PHE A 227 1.36 -12.97 15.12
CA PHE A 227 0.59 -13.22 16.33
C PHE A 227 0.59 -14.70 16.73
N ALA A 228 0.65 -15.63 15.76
CA ALA A 228 0.79 -17.05 16.08
C ALA A 228 2.12 -17.37 16.80
N GLN A 229 3.21 -16.69 16.47
CA GLN A 229 4.51 -16.86 17.17
C GLN A 229 4.47 -16.33 18.62
N ARG A 230 3.62 -15.38 18.92
CA ARG A 230 3.49 -14.74 20.25
C ARG A 230 2.64 -15.60 21.21
N VAL A 231 1.63 -16.30 20.68
CA VAL A 231 0.80 -17.22 21.47
C VAL A 231 1.59 -18.50 21.75
N LYS A 232 1.94 -18.71 23.04
CA LYS A 232 2.72 -19.89 23.47
C LYS A 232 1.85 -21.08 23.84
N THR A 233 0.66 -20.83 24.35
CA THR A 233 -0.28 -21.86 24.78
C THR A 233 -1.70 -21.44 24.43
N PRO A 234 -2.39 -22.24 23.57
CA PRO A 234 -1.87 -23.35 22.80
C PRO A 234 -0.91 -22.88 21.69
N ALA A 235 0.06 -23.71 21.28
CA ALA A 235 0.85 -23.43 20.08
C ALA A 235 -0.08 -23.39 18.87
N LEU A 236 0.12 -22.42 17.97
CA LEU A 236 -0.71 -22.22 16.79
C LEU A 236 0.03 -22.72 15.54
N LEU A 237 -0.71 -23.29 14.61
CA LEU A 237 -0.26 -23.66 13.27
C LEU A 237 -0.76 -22.61 12.28
N VAL A 238 0.10 -22.24 11.35
CA VAL A 238 -0.19 -21.27 10.29
C VAL A 238 -0.03 -21.97 8.95
N VAL A 239 -1.09 -22.00 8.17
CA VAL A 239 -1.14 -22.65 6.85
C VAL A 239 -1.45 -21.59 5.79
N PRO A 240 -0.46 -21.21 4.95
CA PRO A 240 -0.68 -20.27 3.86
C PRO A 240 -1.72 -20.77 2.87
N MET A 241 -2.62 -19.91 2.42
CA MET A 241 -3.71 -20.24 1.52
C MET A 241 -3.37 -19.81 0.09
N LYS A 242 -3.65 -20.68 -0.88
CA LYS A 242 -3.51 -20.37 -2.30
C LYS A 242 -4.76 -19.66 -2.81
N SER A 243 -4.56 -18.71 -3.71
CA SER A 243 -5.67 -18.13 -4.46
C SER A 243 -6.35 -19.16 -5.35
N GLU A 244 -7.65 -19.04 -5.52
CA GLU A 244 -8.47 -19.89 -6.38
C GLU A 244 -9.33 -19.04 -7.31
N PRO A 245 -9.91 -19.59 -8.39
CA PRO A 245 -10.76 -18.83 -9.29
C PRO A 245 -11.87 -18.09 -8.55
N GLY A 246 -11.86 -16.76 -8.63
CA GLY A 246 -12.83 -15.88 -7.97
C GLY A 246 -12.53 -15.54 -6.50
N VAL A 247 -11.46 -16.08 -5.89
CA VAL A 247 -11.02 -15.70 -4.54
C VAL A 247 -9.51 -15.47 -4.54
N ARG A 248 -9.10 -14.21 -4.42
CA ARG A 248 -7.70 -13.84 -4.37
C ARG A 248 -7.21 -13.71 -2.93
N PHE A 249 -6.24 -14.52 -2.56
CA PHE A 249 -5.62 -14.52 -1.23
C PHE A 249 -4.22 -13.89 -1.21
N ASP A 250 -3.50 -13.97 -2.33
CA ASP A 250 -2.11 -13.52 -2.43
C ASP A 250 -2.02 -12.10 -2.98
N TYR A 251 -1.09 -11.33 -2.43
CA TYR A 251 -0.83 -9.96 -2.85
C TYR A 251 0.65 -9.64 -2.84
N GLN A 252 1.12 -9.05 -3.93
CA GLN A 252 2.42 -8.40 -3.97
C GLN A 252 2.31 -7.05 -3.26
N MET A 253 3.15 -6.83 -2.26
CA MET A 253 3.13 -5.64 -1.43
C MET A 253 4.26 -4.69 -1.82
N ALA A 254 3.91 -3.43 -1.96
CA ALA A 254 4.77 -2.37 -2.43
C ALA A 254 4.70 -1.17 -1.48
N MET A 255 5.46 -0.13 -1.78
CA MET A 255 5.39 1.16 -1.11
C MET A 255 4.72 2.19 -2.02
N GLY A 256 4.19 3.25 -1.46
CA GLY A 256 3.53 4.32 -2.20
C GLY A 256 4.12 5.68 -1.90
N VAL A 257 4.32 6.48 -2.94
CA VAL A 257 4.69 7.89 -2.86
C VAL A 257 3.63 8.73 -3.58
N ARG A 258 3.66 10.06 -3.44
CA ARG A 258 2.76 10.94 -4.19
C ARG A 258 3.00 10.84 -5.69
N TYR A 259 1.93 11.03 -6.46
CA TYR A 259 2.09 11.20 -7.91
C TYR A 259 2.94 12.43 -8.22
N GLY A 260 3.77 12.33 -9.25
CA GLY A 260 4.71 13.40 -9.63
C GLY A 260 6.10 13.26 -9.01
N GLU A 261 6.28 12.55 -7.91
CA GLU A 261 7.57 12.36 -7.22
C GLU A 261 8.38 11.19 -7.82
N ARG A 262 8.71 11.29 -9.11
CA ARG A 262 9.36 10.19 -9.85
C ARG A 262 10.74 9.85 -9.31
N ASP A 263 11.57 10.86 -9.03
CA ASP A 263 12.93 10.65 -8.54
C ASP A 263 12.94 10.02 -7.16
N TRP A 264 12.04 10.47 -6.28
CA TRP A 264 11.85 9.85 -4.97
C TRP A 264 11.41 8.39 -5.07
N LYS A 265 10.46 8.10 -5.94
CA LYS A 265 10.04 6.72 -6.20
C LYS A 265 11.21 5.85 -6.67
N GLN A 266 12.01 6.33 -7.64
CA GLN A 266 13.18 5.60 -8.15
C GLN A 266 14.22 5.36 -7.04
N GLN A 267 14.45 6.34 -6.16
CA GLN A 267 15.35 6.19 -5.02
C GLN A 267 14.85 5.11 -4.04
N ILE A 268 13.55 5.07 -3.74
CA ILE A 268 12.94 4.01 -2.91
C ILE A 268 13.05 2.64 -3.61
N GLU A 269 12.81 2.56 -4.91
CA GLU A 269 12.95 1.31 -5.67
C GLU A 269 14.39 0.79 -5.68
N ALA A 270 15.37 1.67 -5.77
CA ALA A 270 16.78 1.31 -5.64
C ALA A 270 17.12 0.78 -4.23
N LEU A 271 16.53 1.38 -3.17
CA LEU A 271 16.67 0.88 -1.80
C LEU A 271 16.02 -0.49 -1.61
N ILE A 272 14.83 -0.71 -2.17
CA ILE A 272 14.14 -2.02 -2.14
C ILE A 272 15.06 -3.10 -2.74
N GLU A 273 15.68 -2.81 -3.89
CA GLU A 273 16.59 -3.75 -4.56
C GLU A 273 17.87 -3.97 -3.75
N ALA A 274 18.52 -2.89 -3.32
CA ALA A 274 19.79 -2.96 -2.60
C ALA A 274 19.67 -3.59 -1.21
N LYS A 275 18.50 -3.47 -0.57
CA LYS A 275 18.22 -3.95 0.78
C LYS A 275 17.30 -5.17 0.81
N HIS A 276 17.10 -5.80 -0.34
CA HIS A 276 16.22 -6.97 -0.42
C HIS A 276 16.55 -8.08 0.59
N PRO A 277 17.80 -8.49 0.79
CA PRO A 277 18.13 -9.54 1.76
C PRO A 277 17.76 -9.16 3.20
N GLU A 278 18.03 -7.91 3.59
CA GLU A 278 17.71 -7.41 4.93
C GLU A 278 16.19 -7.30 5.13
N ILE A 279 15.46 -6.87 4.11
CA ILE A 279 13.99 -6.85 4.12
C ILE A 279 13.44 -8.25 4.32
N GLN A 280 13.94 -9.25 3.57
CA GLN A 280 13.51 -10.64 3.72
C GLN A 280 13.84 -11.20 5.11
N ALA A 281 14.97 -10.81 5.71
CA ALA A 281 15.31 -11.20 7.08
C ALA A 281 14.32 -10.61 8.09
N ILE A 282 13.93 -9.34 7.95
CA ILE A 282 12.91 -8.70 8.79
C ILE A 282 11.58 -9.46 8.66
N LEU A 283 11.11 -9.71 7.44
CA LEU A 283 9.85 -10.42 7.19
C LEU A 283 9.85 -11.82 7.85
N LYS A 284 10.97 -12.53 7.75
CA LYS A 284 11.13 -13.84 8.37
C LYS A 284 11.11 -13.77 9.90
N GLU A 285 11.78 -12.77 10.51
CA GLU A 285 11.76 -12.54 11.95
C GLU A 285 10.34 -12.36 12.47
N TYR A 286 9.50 -11.67 11.71
CA TYR A 286 8.08 -11.43 12.03
C TYR A 286 7.16 -12.59 11.62
N GLY A 287 7.70 -13.69 11.11
CA GLY A 287 6.92 -14.87 10.72
C GLY A 287 6.02 -14.65 9.51
N VAL A 288 6.33 -13.66 8.68
CA VAL A 288 5.54 -13.39 7.47
C VAL A 288 5.64 -14.58 6.50
N PRO A 289 4.52 -15.20 6.08
CA PRO A 289 4.54 -16.20 5.03
C PRO A 289 4.79 -15.54 3.68
N VAL A 290 6.06 -15.50 3.28
CA VAL A 290 6.45 -15.06 1.94
C VAL A 290 6.20 -16.21 0.96
N VAL A 291 5.52 -15.91 -0.14
CA VAL A 291 5.09 -16.89 -1.14
C VAL A 291 5.58 -16.50 -2.53
N ASP A 292 5.57 -17.45 -3.45
CA ASP A 292 5.90 -17.27 -4.85
C ASP A 292 4.66 -17.28 -5.75
N ALA A 293 4.86 -17.21 -7.07
CA ALA A 293 3.79 -17.19 -8.06
C ALA A 293 2.90 -18.45 -8.07
N SER A 294 3.32 -19.54 -7.40
CA SER A 294 2.48 -20.75 -7.29
C SER A 294 1.26 -20.57 -6.38
N PHE A 295 1.19 -19.46 -5.65
CA PHE A 295 0.05 -19.08 -4.83
C PHE A 295 -1.01 -18.26 -5.58
N GLU A 296 -0.66 -17.72 -6.76
CA GLU A 296 -1.60 -17.02 -7.62
C GLU A 296 -2.68 -17.97 -8.16
N ALA A 297 -3.89 -17.43 -8.36
CA ALA A 297 -4.93 -18.20 -9.02
C ALA A 297 -4.50 -18.55 -10.46
N PRO A 298 -4.86 -19.76 -10.96
CA PRO A 298 -4.66 -20.08 -12.37
C PRO A 298 -5.27 -18.99 -13.26
N LYS A 299 -4.52 -18.53 -14.27
CA LYS A 299 -5.07 -17.60 -15.25
C LYS A 299 -6.22 -18.29 -15.99
N PRO A 300 -7.33 -17.56 -16.24
CA PRO A 300 -8.47 -18.10 -16.95
C PRO A 300 -8.13 -18.52 -18.39
#